data_58a42c1f91ddf8bc5e1a2ab2ae1d4cd9
#
_entry.id   58a42c1f91ddf8bc5e1a2ab2ae1d4cd9
#
_cell.length_a   1.000
_cell.length_b   1.000
_cell.length_c   1.000
_cell.angle_alpha   90.00
_cell.angle_beta   90.00
_cell.angle_gamma   90.00
#
_symmetry.space_group_name_H-M   'P 1'
#
loop_
_entity.id
_entity.type
_entity.pdbx_description
1 polymer ?
#
loop_
_entity_poly.entity_id
_entity_poly.type
_entity_poly.pdbx_seq_one_letter_code
_entity_poly.pdbx_strand_id
1 'polypeptide(L)'
;QGKIILAVFLLLVAAAALFLARLSSAGQALGQPGLRLAAMELHNEDSQLVRTNGVALPAQIFDCTSKPTPVTKLELDWLPRDTTYGRRRYSFPDKTWIESSVVLMGQDRTSIHKPEYCLPGQGFTIDLREVVTIPIERPHAYDLSVMKLTTSKRARDRNGREVPLRGVYIYWFVADGKLATHHLDRMWMMTKGLLSEGVLQRWAYVTYFAICKPGDEDTTFDKMTKFIAESVPKFQTATGPRKN
;
A
#
# COMPACT_ATOMS: atom_id res chain seq x y z
N GLN A 1 50.12 18.14 -2.83
CA GLN A 1 48.68 18.06 -3.13
C GLN A 1 48.17 16.61 -3.11
N GLY A 2 48.80 15.61 -3.71
CA GLY A 2 48.36 14.22 -3.73
C GLY A 2 48.21 13.57 -2.36
N LYS A 3 49.13 13.86 -1.41
CA LYS A 3 49.05 13.33 -0.01
C LYS A 3 47.83 13.89 0.76
N ILE A 4 47.48 15.16 0.52
CA ILE A 4 46.32 15.79 1.16
C ILE A 4 45.02 15.19 0.61
N ILE A 5 44.91 15.00 -0.71
CA ILE A 5 43.76 14.37 -1.35
C ILE A 5 43.57 12.94 -0.83
N LEU A 6 44.64 12.15 -0.73
CA LEU A 6 44.61 10.80 -0.20
C LEU A 6 44.15 10.78 1.28
N ALA A 7 44.66 11.70 2.11
CA ALA A 7 44.31 11.81 3.52
C ALA A 7 42.80 12.14 3.68
N VAL A 8 42.28 13.11 2.90
CA VAL A 8 40.87 13.47 2.90
C VAL A 8 40.01 12.30 2.45
N PHE A 9 40.39 11.58 1.39
CA PHE A 9 39.66 10.40 0.94
C PHE A 9 39.60 9.30 2.00
N LEU A 10 40.74 8.97 2.62
CA LEU A 10 40.78 7.96 3.71
C LEU A 10 39.96 8.37 4.91
N LEU A 11 39.93 9.65 5.26
CA LEU A 11 39.10 10.18 6.34
C LEU A 11 37.60 10.06 6.04
N LEU A 12 37.20 10.35 4.81
CA LEU A 12 35.82 10.17 4.34
C LEU A 12 35.38 8.68 4.36
N VAL A 13 36.28 7.79 3.89
CA VAL A 13 36.02 6.33 3.93
C VAL A 13 35.90 5.83 5.36
N ALA A 14 36.79 6.26 6.27
CA ALA A 14 36.76 5.89 7.67
C ALA A 14 35.48 6.42 8.36
N ALA A 15 35.10 7.67 8.10
CA ALA A 15 33.86 8.26 8.61
C ALA A 15 32.62 7.51 8.11
N ALA A 16 32.57 7.15 6.82
CA ALA A 16 31.48 6.35 6.25
C ALA A 16 31.44 4.94 6.87
N ALA A 17 32.59 4.29 7.05
CA ALA A 17 32.68 2.97 7.66
C ALA A 17 32.23 2.99 9.13
N LEU A 18 32.63 3.98 9.92
CA LEU A 18 32.20 4.18 11.29
C LEU A 18 30.69 4.48 11.38
N PHE A 19 30.18 5.29 10.46
CA PHE A 19 28.74 5.57 10.36
C PHE A 19 27.93 4.30 10.03
N LEU A 20 28.36 3.52 9.06
CA LEU A 20 27.73 2.24 8.71
C LEU A 20 27.82 1.22 9.86
N ALA A 21 28.97 1.14 10.55
CA ALA A 21 29.13 0.28 11.71
C ALA A 21 28.19 0.69 12.87
N ARG A 22 27.98 1.99 13.09
CA ARG A 22 27.00 2.48 14.06
C ARG A 22 25.56 2.15 13.65
N LEU A 23 25.23 2.26 12.36
CA LEU A 23 23.90 1.88 11.86
C LEU A 23 23.64 0.38 11.99
N SER A 24 24.65 -0.46 11.82
CA SER A 24 24.52 -1.93 11.92
C SER A 24 24.50 -2.39 13.39
N SER A 25 25.18 -1.71 14.30
CA SER A 25 25.23 -2.06 15.73
C SER A 25 24.09 -1.46 16.56
N ALA A 26 23.51 -0.33 16.14
CA ALA A 26 22.24 0.13 16.65
C ALA A 26 21.17 -0.83 16.12
N GLY A 27 20.77 -1.83 16.91
CA GLY A 27 19.71 -2.76 16.54
C GLY A 27 18.55 -1.96 15.97
N GLN A 28 18.24 -2.13 14.68
CA GLN A 28 17.21 -1.36 14.00
C GLN A 28 15.87 -1.70 14.65
N ALA A 29 15.33 -0.81 15.45
CA ALA A 29 14.00 -0.97 16.00
C ALA A 29 13.00 -0.89 14.86
N LEU A 30 12.16 -1.92 14.72
CA LEU A 30 11.06 -1.90 13.77
C LEU A 30 9.98 -0.94 14.30
N GLY A 31 9.65 0.06 13.53
CA GLY A 31 8.63 1.06 13.87
C GLY A 31 7.24 0.45 13.96
N GLN A 32 6.34 1.18 14.60
CA GLN A 32 4.93 0.80 14.64
C GLN A 32 4.28 0.97 13.26
N PRO A 33 3.30 0.15 12.89
CA PRO A 33 2.54 0.38 11.67
C PRO A 33 1.56 1.54 11.86
N GLY A 34 1.31 2.32 10.83
CA GLY A 34 0.23 3.32 10.82
C GLY A 34 -1.16 2.72 10.62
N LEU A 35 -1.33 1.44 10.95
CA LEU A 35 -2.53 0.64 10.74
C LEU A 35 -2.84 -0.21 11.97
N ARG A 36 -4.11 -0.57 12.12
CA ARG A 36 -4.56 -1.52 13.16
C ARG A 36 -4.31 -2.95 12.70
N LEU A 37 -3.68 -3.73 13.57
CA LEU A 37 -3.51 -5.17 13.38
C LEU A 37 -4.49 -5.93 14.28
N ALA A 38 -4.92 -7.10 13.83
CA ALA A 38 -5.77 -7.99 14.60
C ALA A 38 -5.30 -9.44 14.44
N ALA A 39 -5.57 -10.26 15.45
CA ALA A 39 -5.46 -11.71 15.33
C ALA A 39 -6.53 -12.19 14.34
N MET A 40 -6.10 -12.78 13.24
CA MET A 40 -6.95 -13.34 12.20
C MET A 40 -6.17 -14.35 11.39
N GLU A 41 -6.84 -15.39 10.96
CA GLU A 41 -6.25 -16.36 10.06
C GLU A 41 -6.28 -15.86 8.62
N LEU A 42 -5.12 -15.81 7.99
CA LEU A 42 -4.97 -15.52 6.57
C LEU A 42 -4.57 -16.79 5.85
N HIS A 43 -5.31 -17.12 4.81
CA HIS A 43 -5.10 -18.31 4.01
C HIS A 43 -4.65 -17.94 2.59
N ASN A 44 -3.92 -18.87 1.95
CA ASN A 44 -3.60 -18.79 0.53
C ASN A 44 -4.76 -19.31 -0.34
N GLU A 45 -4.55 -19.32 -1.66
CA GLU A 45 -5.52 -19.82 -2.64
C GLU A 45 -5.84 -21.32 -2.47
N ASP A 46 -4.92 -22.09 -1.87
CA ASP A 46 -5.09 -23.51 -1.55
C ASP A 46 -5.69 -23.74 -0.14
N SER A 47 -6.23 -22.70 0.49
CA SER A 47 -6.80 -22.73 1.86
C SER A 47 -5.80 -23.09 2.96
N GLN A 48 -4.50 -22.99 2.71
CA GLN A 48 -3.47 -23.22 3.71
C GLN A 48 -3.27 -21.95 4.55
N LEU A 49 -3.06 -22.13 5.85
CA LEU A 49 -2.79 -21.04 6.78
C LEU A 49 -1.43 -20.40 6.47
N VAL A 50 -1.43 -19.10 6.19
CA VAL A 50 -0.22 -18.31 5.89
C VAL A 50 0.21 -17.49 7.11
N ARG A 51 -0.76 -16.89 7.81
CA ARG A 51 -0.54 -15.99 8.96
C ARG A 51 -1.69 -16.10 9.96
N THR A 52 -1.37 -15.79 11.22
CA THR A 52 -2.34 -15.73 12.33
C THR A 52 -2.62 -14.28 12.76
N ASN A 53 -2.05 -13.30 12.06
CA ASN A 53 -2.32 -11.89 12.25
C ASN A 53 -2.42 -11.19 10.89
N GLY A 54 -3.17 -10.10 10.83
CA GLY A 54 -3.37 -9.34 9.62
C GLY A 54 -3.77 -7.89 9.90
N VAL A 55 -3.90 -7.11 8.83
CA VAL A 55 -4.44 -5.76 8.93
C VAL A 55 -5.95 -5.83 9.12
N ALA A 56 -6.45 -5.17 10.15
CA ALA A 56 -7.85 -5.20 10.58
C ALA A 56 -8.77 -4.41 9.63
N LEU A 57 -8.89 -4.86 8.38
CA LEU A 57 -9.85 -4.27 7.44
C LEU A 57 -11.28 -4.46 7.95
N PRO A 58 -12.12 -3.40 7.93
CA PRO A 58 -13.48 -3.47 8.47
C PRO A 58 -14.33 -4.50 7.72
N ALA A 59 -15.06 -5.34 8.45
CA ALA A 59 -15.95 -6.33 7.86
C ALA A 59 -17.20 -5.71 7.27
N GLN A 60 -17.63 -4.54 7.78
CA GLN A 60 -18.85 -3.86 7.35
C GLN A 60 -18.56 -2.39 7.02
N ILE A 61 -18.89 -2.00 5.80
CA ILE A 61 -18.91 -0.61 5.30
C ILE A 61 -20.18 -0.44 4.50
N PHE A 62 -21.01 0.54 4.87
CA PHE A 62 -22.34 0.74 4.30
C PHE A 62 -23.18 -0.57 4.33
N ASP A 63 -23.93 -0.83 3.29
CA ASP A 63 -24.78 -1.99 3.07
C ASP A 63 -24.11 -3.12 2.29
N CYS A 64 -22.78 -3.02 2.04
CA CYS A 64 -22.05 -4.04 1.30
C CYS A 64 -21.82 -5.30 2.15
N THR A 65 -21.85 -6.44 1.50
CA THR A 65 -21.33 -7.69 2.05
C THR A 65 -19.85 -7.80 1.79
N SER A 66 -19.08 -8.37 2.72
CA SER A 66 -17.66 -8.50 2.51
C SER A 66 -17.11 -9.87 2.88
N LYS A 67 -16.06 -10.28 2.17
CA LYS A 67 -15.33 -11.53 2.41
C LYS A 67 -13.84 -11.28 2.39
N PRO A 68 -13.05 -11.88 3.30
CA PRO A 68 -11.60 -11.95 3.14
C PRO A 68 -11.26 -12.59 1.80
N THR A 69 -10.21 -12.11 1.14
CA THR A 69 -9.67 -12.75 -0.06
C THR A 69 -8.31 -13.39 0.27
N PRO A 70 -7.99 -14.54 -0.30
CA PRO A 70 -6.75 -15.24 0.00
C PRO A 70 -5.52 -14.43 -0.44
N VAL A 71 -4.40 -14.70 0.20
CA VAL A 71 -3.09 -14.23 -0.28
C VAL A 71 -2.71 -15.06 -1.50
N THR A 72 -2.36 -14.41 -2.59
CA THR A 72 -2.06 -15.10 -3.84
C THR A 72 -0.72 -15.84 -3.75
N LYS A 73 -0.57 -16.92 -4.52
CA LYS A 73 0.70 -17.62 -4.63
C LYS A 73 1.81 -16.68 -5.10
N LEU A 74 1.52 -15.80 -6.05
CA LEU A 74 2.47 -14.81 -6.54
C LEU A 74 3.01 -13.91 -5.42
N GLU A 75 2.14 -13.43 -4.53
CA GLU A 75 2.56 -12.62 -3.39
C GLU A 75 3.44 -13.41 -2.41
N LEU A 76 3.12 -14.67 -2.17
CA LEU A 76 3.91 -15.54 -1.29
C LEU A 76 5.29 -15.88 -1.85
N ASP A 77 5.39 -15.99 -3.17
CA ASP A 77 6.64 -16.32 -3.86
C ASP A 77 7.57 -15.10 -3.98
N TRP A 78 7.00 -13.90 -4.08
CA TRP A 78 7.75 -12.67 -4.39
C TRP A 78 7.96 -11.75 -3.19
N LEU A 79 7.09 -11.81 -2.18
CA LEU A 79 7.19 -10.93 -1.02
C LEU A 79 7.92 -11.62 0.15
N PRO A 80 8.68 -10.88 0.95
CA PRO A 80 9.36 -11.40 2.13
C PRO A 80 8.42 -12.13 3.08
N ARG A 81 8.95 -13.14 3.74
CA ARG A 81 8.18 -13.97 4.68
C ARG A 81 7.62 -13.23 5.88
N ASP A 82 8.18 -12.07 6.25
CA ASP A 82 7.73 -11.25 7.37
C ASP A 82 6.67 -10.20 6.98
N THR A 83 6.20 -10.24 5.72
CA THR A 83 5.11 -9.40 5.22
C THR A 83 3.80 -9.76 5.91
N THR A 84 3.04 -8.74 6.31
CA THR A 84 1.68 -8.88 6.84
C THR A 84 0.67 -8.35 5.83
N TYR A 85 -0.47 -9.03 5.72
CA TYR A 85 -1.48 -8.73 4.71
C TYR A 85 -2.80 -8.32 5.35
N GLY A 86 -3.61 -7.57 4.59
CA GLY A 86 -5.03 -7.41 4.81
C GLY A 86 -5.72 -7.39 3.47
N ARG A 87 -6.63 -8.34 3.23
CA ARG A 87 -7.32 -8.42 1.94
C ARG A 87 -8.79 -8.70 2.13
N ARG A 88 -9.63 -7.92 1.44
CA ARG A 88 -11.08 -8.07 1.55
C ARG A 88 -11.78 -7.53 0.30
N ARG A 89 -12.74 -8.30 -0.20
CA ARG A 89 -13.63 -7.86 -1.28
C ARG A 89 -14.98 -7.47 -0.69
N TYR A 90 -15.46 -6.30 -1.07
CA TYR A 90 -16.73 -5.73 -0.68
C TYR A 90 -17.66 -5.73 -1.88
N SER A 91 -18.79 -6.41 -1.77
CA SER A 91 -19.80 -6.56 -2.82
C SER A 91 -21.03 -5.73 -2.47
N PHE A 92 -21.48 -4.91 -3.40
CA PHE A 92 -22.61 -4.00 -3.24
C PHE A 92 -23.89 -4.62 -3.82
N PRO A 93 -25.08 -4.13 -3.40
CA PRO A 93 -26.38 -4.60 -3.91
C PRO A 93 -26.51 -4.47 -5.43
N ASP A 94 -25.88 -3.45 -6.04
CA ASP A 94 -25.85 -3.22 -7.49
C ASP A 94 -24.89 -4.16 -8.26
N LYS A 95 -24.39 -5.21 -7.58
CA LYS A 95 -23.43 -6.21 -8.11
C LYS A 95 -22.04 -5.66 -8.48
N THR A 96 -21.74 -4.41 -8.17
CA THR A 96 -20.38 -3.89 -8.24
C THR A 96 -19.58 -4.37 -7.01
N TRP A 97 -18.26 -4.28 -7.08
CA TRP A 97 -17.40 -4.65 -5.96
C TRP A 97 -16.17 -3.75 -5.90
N ILE A 98 -15.65 -3.63 -4.69
CA ILE A 98 -14.37 -2.99 -4.41
C ILE A 98 -13.48 -4.00 -3.68
N GLU A 99 -12.27 -4.18 -4.16
CA GLU A 99 -11.26 -4.97 -3.46
C GLU A 99 -10.29 -4.05 -2.75
N SER A 100 -10.11 -4.25 -1.46
CA SER A 100 -9.09 -3.60 -0.65
C SER A 100 -7.97 -4.60 -0.38
N SER A 101 -6.74 -4.19 -0.63
CA SER A 101 -5.55 -4.96 -0.31
C SER A 101 -4.54 -4.07 0.40
N VAL A 102 -3.96 -4.58 1.45
CA VAL A 102 -2.91 -3.93 2.22
C VAL A 102 -1.72 -4.87 2.35
N VAL A 103 -0.55 -4.40 1.96
CA VAL A 103 0.72 -5.09 2.14
C VAL A 103 1.54 -4.27 3.14
N LEU A 104 1.75 -4.81 4.32
CA LEU A 104 2.52 -4.18 5.38
C LEU A 104 3.89 -4.84 5.48
N MET A 105 4.96 -4.07 5.28
CA MET A 105 6.33 -4.58 5.37
C MET A 105 6.69 -4.98 6.80
N GLY A 106 7.54 -5.99 6.92
CA GLY A 106 8.24 -6.33 8.15
C GLY A 106 9.59 -5.63 8.25
N GLN A 107 10.63 -6.36 8.62
CA GLN A 107 12.02 -5.87 8.62
C GLN A 107 12.59 -5.77 7.19
N ASP A 108 12.14 -6.65 6.31
CA ASP A 108 12.52 -6.61 4.90
C ASP A 108 11.75 -5.52 4.17
N ARG A 109 12.51 -4.60 3.55
CA ARG A 109 11.97 -3.40 2.88
C ARG A 109 11.42 -3.70 1.49
N THR A 110 11.66 -4.88 0.96
CA THR A 110 11.30 -5.26 -0.42
C THR A 110 9.85 -5.70 -0.55
N SER A 111 9.07 -5.73 0.55
CA SER A 111 7.64 -6.11 0.54
C SER A 111 6.75 -5.19 -0.31
N ILE A 112 7.16 -3.93 -0.53
CA ILE A 112 6.34 -2.95 -1.22
C ILE A 112 6.84 -2.76 -2.65
N HIS A 113 6.09 -3.31 -3.60
CA HIS A 113 6.32 -3.13 -5.03
C HIS A 113 5.44 -1.99 -5.59
N LYS A 114 5.86 -1.46 -6.74
CA LYS A 114 5.07 -0.46 -7.45
C LYS A 114 3.91 -1.13 -8.22
N PRO A 115 2.72 -0.49 -8.29
CA PRO A 115 1.58 -1.03 -9.04
C PRO A 115 1.88 -1.24 -10.53
N GLU A 116 2.87 -0.53 -11.04
CA GLU A 116 3.35 -0.66 -12.42
C GLU A 116 3.85 -2.06 -12.77
N TYR A 117 4.14 -2.88 -11.77
CA TYR A 117 4.50 -4.30 -11.99
C TYR A 117 3.30 -5.23 -11.82
N CYS A 118 2.43 -4.94 -10.84
CA CYS A 118 1.31 -5.84 -10.49
C CYS A 118 0.16 -5.76 -11.52
N LEU A 119 -0.20 -4.56 -11.96
CA LEU A 119 -1.31 -4.37 -12.90
C LEU A 119 -1.04 -4.94 -14.30
N PRO A 120 0.13 -4.68 -14.93
CA PRO A 120 0.48 -5.33 -16.19
C PRO A 120 0.58 -6.85 -16.08
N GLY A 121 1.10 -7.38 -14.97
CA GLY A 121 1.13 -8.82 -14.69
C GLY A 121 -0.27 -9.47 -14.65
N GLN A 122 -1.30 -8.69 -14.33
CA GLN A 122 -2.71 -9.11 -14.39
C GLN A 122 -3.38 -8.77 -15.74
N GLY A 123 -2.64 -8.27 -16.72
CA GLY A 123 -3.10 -7.94 -18.05
C GLY A 123 -3.81 -6.58 -18.17
N PHE A 124 -3.62 -5.68 -17.20
CA PHE A 124 -4.11 -4.31 -17.28
C PHE A 124 -3.05 -3.38 -17.88
N THR A 125 -3.48 -2.46 -18.73
CA THR A 125 -2.70 -1.30 -19.17
C THR A 125 -3.05 -0.11 -18.29
N ILE A 126 -2.06 0.65 -17.85
CA ILE A 126 -2.26 1.90 -17.11
C ILE A 126 -2.38 3.03 -18.13
N ASP A 127 -3.57 3.59 -18.26
CA ASP A 127 -3.87 4.64 -19.24
C ASP A 127 -3.61 6.04 -18.69
N LEU A 128 -3.93 6.28 -17.40
CA LEU A 128 -3.81 7.59 -16.77
C LEU A 128 -3.35 7.43 -15.30
N ARG A 129 -2.57 8.42 -14.83
CA ARG A 129 -2.10 8.54 -13.45
C ARG A 129 -2.34 9.94 -12.93
N GLU A 130 -3.00 10.04 -11.81
CA GLU A 130 -3.37 11.32 -11.20
C GLU A 130 -3.19 11.25 -9.69
N VAL A 131 -2.66 12.33 -9.12
CA VAL A 131 -2.74 12.53 -7.67
C VAL A 131 -4.07 13.21 -7.38
N VAL A 132 -4.88 12.58 -6.55
CA VAL A 132 -6.20 13.08 -6.16
C VAL A 132 -6.30 13.14 -4.65
N THR A 133 -7.24 13.92 -4.14
CA THR A 133 -7.46 14.11 -2.71
C THR A 133 -8.80 13.54 -2.30
N ILE A 134 -8.80 12.72 -1.24
CA ILE A 134 -10.01 12.17 -0.63
C ILE A 134 -10.19 12.84 0.73
N PRO A 135 -11.28 13.60 0.97
CA PRO A 135 -11.56 14.18 2.27
C PRO A 135 -11.92 13.08 3.27
N ILE A 136 -11.25 13.08 4.41
CA ILE A 136 -11.52 12.17 5.54
C ILE A 136 -11.99 13.02 6.72
N GLU A 137 -13.14 12.66 7.32
CA GLU A 137 -13.75 13.44 8.39
C GLU A 137 -13.35 12.96 9.79
N ARG A 138 -12.93 11.71 9.93
CA ARG A 138 -12.63 11.09 11.23
C ARG A 138 -11.19 10.56 11.29
N PRO A 139 -10.50 10.65 12.44
CA PRO A 139 -10.91 11.18 13.75
C PRO A 139 -10.97 12.71 13.77
N HIS A 140 -10.44 13.38 12.79
CA HIS A 140 -10.54 14.81 12.51
C HIS A 140 -10.51 14.99 10.99
N ALA A 141 -10.98 16.15 10.51
CA ALA A 141 -10.97 16.44 9.08
C ALA A 141 -9.54 16.62 8.55
N TYR A 142 -9.18 15.86 7.50
CA TYR A 142 -7.92 15.99 6.78
C TYR A 142 -8.05 15.52 5.34
N ASP A 143 -7.10 15.93 4.51
CA ASP A 143 -7.00 15.51 3.12
C ASP A 143 -6.05 14.31 2.99
N LEU A 144 -6.56 13.19 2.49
CA LEU A 144 -5.78 12.03 2.12
C LEU A 144 -5.39 12.13 0.65
N SER A 145 -4.13 12.48 0.37
CA SER A 145 -3.60 12.44 -1.00
C SER A 145 -3.33 11.01 -1.41
N VAL A 146 -3.88 10.60 -2.55
CA VAL A 146 -3.75 9.25 -3.09
C VAL A 146 -3.39 9.28 -4.58
N MET A 147 -2.79 8.22 -5.08
CA MET A 147 -2.59 8.00 -6.50
C MET A 147 -3.80 7.26 -7.07
N LYS A 148 -4.44 7.84 -8.07
CA LYS A 148 -5.48 7.21 -8.89
C LYS A 148 -4.86 6.75 -10.20
N LEU A 149 -5.06 5.49 -10.56
CA LEU A 149 -4.73 4.94 -11.86
C LEU A 149 -6.02 4.52 -12.55
N THR A 150 -6.21 5.01 -13.78
CA THR A 150 -7.24 4.49 -14.68
C THR A 150 -6.59 3.46 -15.57
N THR A 151 -7.22 2.30 -15.67
CA THR A 151 -6.65 1.15 -16.38
C THR A 151 -7.61 0.57 -17.37
N SER A 152 -7.09 -0.10 -18.40
CA SER A 152 -7.87 -0.83 -19.39
C SER A 152 -7.37 -2.27 -19.53
N LYS A 153 -8.31 -3.15 -19.89
CA LYS A 153 -8.03 -4.56 -20.18
C LYS A 153 -9.02 -5.08 -21.20
N ARG A 154 -8.59 -5.96 -22.09
CA ARG A 154 -9.48 -6.79 -22.89
C ARG A 154 -9.71 -8.10 -22.18
N ALA A 155 -10.96 -8.44 -21.93
CA ALA A 155 -11.36 -9.70 -21.34
C ALA A 155 -12.29 -10.45 -22.29
N ARG A 156 -12.44 -11.76 -22.08
CA ARG A 156 -13.43 -12.54 -22.82
C ARG A 156 -14.66 -12.77 -21.95
N ASP A 157 -15.82 -12.52 -22.50
CA ASP A 157 -17.10 -12.86 -21.86
C ASP A 157 -17.34 -14.38 -21.86
N ARG A 158 -18.46 -14.81 -21.25
CA ARG A 158 -18.85 -16.23 -21.21
C ARG A 158 -19.06 -16.86 -22.59
N ASN A 159 -19.27 -16.04 -23.62
CA ASN A 159 -19.47 -16.47 -25.00
C ASN A 159 -18.17 -16.40 -25.83
N GLY A 160 -17.03 -16.13 -25.18
CA GLY A 160 -15.73 -16.00 -25.84
C GLY A 160 -15.51 -14.69 -26.59
N ARG A 161 -16.42 -13.71 -26.52
CA ARG A 161 -16.30 -12.41 -27.18
C ARG A 161 -15.40 -11.50 -26.38
N GLU A 162 -14.51 -10.78 -27.05
CA GLU A 162 -13.69 -9.76 -26.42
C GLU A 162 -14.56 -8.58 -25.97
N VAL A 163 -14.47 -8.25 -24.69
CA VAL A 163 -15.14 -7.10 -24.09
C VAL A 163 -14.09 -6.19 -23.46
N PRO A 164 -14.16 -4.86 -23.70
CA PRO A 164 -13.30 -3.92 -23.02
C PRO A 164 -13.75 -3.78 -21.57
N LEU A 165 -12.80 -3.84 -20.66
CA LEU A 165 -12.99 -3.53 -19.25
C LEU A 165 -12.14 -2.32 -18.88
N ARG A 166 -12.63 -1.52 -17.95
CA ARG A 166 -11.92 -0.45 -17.28
C ARG A 166 -11.72 -0.80 -15.84
N GLY A 167 -10.71 -0.20 -15.22
CA GLY A 167 -10.46 -0.36 -13.80
C GLY A 167 -10.01 0.97 -13.20
N VAL A 168 -10.49 1.24 -12.00
CA VAL A 168 -10.02 2.32 -11.15
C VAL A 168 -9.21 1.72 -10.02
N TYR A 169 -7.94 2.10 -9.92
CA TYR A 169 -7.02 1.63 -8.91
C TYR A 169 -6.51 2.83 -8.11
N ILE A 170 -6.73 2.80 -6.80
CA ILE A 170 -6.34 3.88 -5.89
C ILE A 170 -5.33 3.33 -4.90
N TYR A 171 -4.23 4.07 -4.65
CA TYR A 171 -3.27 3.65 -3.65
C TYR A 171 -2.56 4.81 -2.94
N TRP A 172 -2.05 4.51 -1.76
CA TRP A 172 -1.13 5.35 -0.99
C TRP A 172 -0.26 4.50 -0.08
N PHE A 173 0.71 5.16 0.56
CA PHE A 173 1.58 4.53 1.55
C PHE A 173 1.33 5.14 2.92
N VAL A 174 1.36 4.31 3.96
CA VAL A 174 1.13 4.72 5.34
C VAL A 174 2.13 4.07 6.29
N ALA A 175 2.67 4.85 7.21
CA ALA A 175 3.44 4.39 8.36
C ALA A 175 2.96 5.15 9.60
N ASP A 176 3.53 4.88 10.77
CA ASP A 176 3.16 5.59 11.99
C ASP A 176 3.34 7.11 11.83
N GLY A 177 2.24 7.85 11.95
CA GLY A 177 2.19 9.31 11.80
C GLY A 177 2.60 9.85 10.41
N LYS A 178 2.72 9.01 9.38
CA LYS A 178 3.21 9.41 8.06
C LYS A 178 2.35 8.86 6.93
N LEU A 179 2.11 9.72 5.94
CA LEU A 179 1.41 9.39 4.69
C LEU A 179 2.29 9.79 3.51
N ALA A 180 2.27 9.00 2.45
CA ALA A 180 2.93 9.33 1.20
C ALA A 180 2.13 8.81 0.00
N THR A 181 2.12 9.58 -1.08
CA THR A 181 1.47 9.21 -2.34
C THR A 181 2.48 8.62 -3.33
N HIS A 182 3.69 9.19 -3.35
CA HIS A 182 4.75 8.75 -4.25
C HIS A 182 5.72 7.79 -3.57
N HIS A 183 6.18 6.81 -4.33
CA HIS A 183 7.17 5.84 -3.83
C HIS A 183 8.48 6.50 -3.39
N LEU A 184 8.93 7.54 -4.09
CA LEU A 184 10.16 8.26 -3.76
C LEU A 184 10.03 9.02 -2.43
N ASP A 185 8.88 9.65 -2.16
CA ASP A 185 8.62 10.34 -0.89
C ASP A 185 8.68 9.35 0.27
N ARG A 186 8.03 8.18 0.12
CA ARG A 186 8.12 7.08 1.08
C ARG A 186 9.57 6.66 1.33
N MET A 187 10.34 6.46 0.26
CA MET A 187 11.76 6.06 0.37
C MET A 187 12.59 7.11 1.10
N TRP A 188 12.39 8.39 0.78
CA TRP A 188 13.06 9.50 1.44
C TRP A 188 12.71 9.57 2.92
N MET A 189 11.41 9.50 3.28
CA MET A 189 10.96 9.52 4.67
C MET A 189 11.53 8.32 5.46
N MET A 190 11.56 7.13 4.85
CA MET A 190 12.14 5.93 5.46
C MET A 190 13.64 6.09 5.71
N THR A 191 14.38 6.60 4.73
CA THR A 191 15.84 6.85 4.86
C THR A 191 16.11 7.88 5.94
N LYS A 192 15.37 9.00 5.95
CA LYS A 192 15.48 10.03 6.98
C LYS A 192 15.23 9.46 8.36
N GLY A 193 14.16 8.72 8.58
CA GLY A 193 13.84 8.12 9.89
C GLY A 193 14.91 7.14 10.35
N LEU A 194 15.45 6.32 9.42
CA LEU A 194 16.54 5.41 9.77
C LEU A 194 17.81 6.15 10.19
N LEU A 195 18.17 7.21 9.47
CA LEU A 195 19.41 7.97 9.74
C LEU A 195 19.30 8.86 10.97
N SER A 196 18.13 9.47 11.22
CA SER A 196 17.94 10.43 12.34
C SER A 196 17.47 9.78 13.65
N GLU A 197 16.68 8.71 13.56
CA GLU A 197 15.99 8.12 14.70
C GLU A 197 16.44 6.67 14.98
N GLY A 198 17.20 6.05 14.08
CA GLY A 198 17.56 4.62 14.17
C GLY A 198 16.37 3.67 14.00
N VAL A 199 15.21 4.19 13.55
CA VAL A 199 13.97 3.43 13.44
C VAL A 199 13.70 3.09 11.98
N LEU A 200 13.57 1.81 11.69
CA LEU A 200 13.04 1.34 10.41
C LEU A 200 11.53 1.49 10.41
N GLN A 201 11.03 2.54 9.76
CA GLN A 201 9.60 2.80 9.67
C GLN A 201 8.89 1.66 8.94
N ARG A 202 7.82 1.15 9.54
CA ARG A 202 7.03 0.05 9.02
C ARG A 202 5.94 0.56 8.09
N TRP A 203 6.28 0.65 6.82
CA TRP A 203 5.36 1.15 5.79
C TRP A 203 4.38 0.08 5.34
N ALA A 204 3.15 0.51 5.08
CA ALA A 204 2.15 -0.28 4.39
C ALA A 204 1.80 0.35 3.03
N TYR A 205 1.50 -0.49 2.07
CA TYR A 205 0.95 -0.14 0.77
C TYR A 205 -0.54 -0.49 0.79
N VAL A 206 -1.37 0.53 0.79
CA VAL A 206 -2.84 0.39 0.82
C VAL A 206 -3.38 0.60 -0.57
N THR A 207 -4.22 -0.31 -1.03
CA THR A 207 -4.80 -0.29 -2.36
C THR A 207 -6.29 -0.56 -2.35
N TYR A 208 -7.01 0.09 -3.27
CA TYR A 208 -8.40 -0.19 -3.60
C TYR A 208 -8.53 -0.34 -5.09
N PHE A 209 -9.26 -1.35 -5.53
CA PHE A 209 -9.46 -1.65 -6.94
C PHE A 209 -10.93 -1.96 -7.23
N ALA A 210 -11.44 -1.42 -8.32
CA ALA A 210 -12.75 -1.74 -8.85
C ALA A 210 -12.69 -1.83 -10.38
N ILE A 211 -13.46 -2.75 -10.94
CA ILE A 211 -13.65 -2.87 -12.40
C ILE A 211 -14.98 -2.22 -12.77
N CYS A 212 -14.99 -1.52 -13.89
CA CYS A 212 -16.17 -0.88 -14.46
C CYS A 212 -16.25 -1.07 -15.97
N LYS A 213 -17.35 -0.63 -16.56
CA LYS A 213 -17.49 -0.53 -18.01
C LYS A 213 -16.78 0.73 -18.50
N PRO A 214 -16.38 0.78 -19.78
CA PRO A 214 -15.92 2.02 -20.41
C PRO A 214 -16.96 3.13 -20.27
N GLY A 215 -16.52 4.29 -19.76
CA GLY A 215 -17.36 5.46 -19.50
C GLY A 215 -17.90 5.58 -18.08
N ASP A 216 -17.77 4.52 -17.24
CA ASP A 216 -18.22 4.50 -15.85
C ASP A 216 -17.08 4.82 -14.85
N GLU A 217 -15.89 5.24 -15.33
CA GLU A 217 -14.68 5.42 -14.50
C GLU A 217 -14.89 6.46 -13.41
N ASP A 218 -15.49 7.61 -13.75
CA ASP A 218 -15.71 8.70 -12.80
C ASP A 218 -16.77 8.32 -11.75
N THR A 219 -17.88 7.71 -12.16
CA THR A 219 -18.90 7.20 -11.24
C THR A 219 -18.32 6.15 -10.30
N THR A 220 -17.45 5.27 -10.83
CA THR A 220 -16.77 4.26 -10.02
C THR A 220 -15.80 4.92 -9.04
N PHE A 221 -15.05 5.92 -9.48
CA PHE A 221 -14.14 6.69 -8.62
C PHE A 221 -14.89 7.40 -7.50
N ASP A 222 -16.01 8.06 -7.77
CA ASP A 222 -16.85 8.72 -6.76
C ASP A 222 -17.36 7.73 -5.71
N LYS A 223 -17.79 6.53 -6.15
CA LYS A 223 -18.19 5.46 -5.24
C LYS A 223 -17.02 4.99 -4.37
N MET A 224 -15.84 4.81 -4.98
CA MET A 224 -14.63 4.41 -4.26
C MET A 224 -14.18 5.48 -3.25
N THR A 225 -14.27 6.77 -3.61
CA THR A 225 -13.92 7.88 -2.73
C THR A 225 -14.77 7.87 -1.46
N LYS A 226 -16.09 7.72 -1.59
CA LYS A 226 -17.02 7.62 -0.45
C LYS A 226 -16.70 6.38 0.40
N PHE A 227 -16.41 5.26 -0.25
CA PHE A 227 -16.07 4.02 0.42
C PHE A 227 -14.76 4.14 1.21
N ILE A 228 -13.72 4.73 0.62
CA ILE A 228 -12.41 4.98 1.25
C ILE A 228 -12.57 5.92 2.45
N ALA A 229 -13.31 7.01 2.29
CA ALA A 229 -13.57 7.98 3.36
C ALA A 229 -14.19 7.34 4.60
N GLU A 230 -15.09 6.37 4.42
CA GLU A 230 -15.74 5.64 5.52
C GLU A 230 -14.87 4.49 6.07
N SER A 231 -14.07 3.83 5.23
CA SER A 231 -13.28 2.67 5.63
C SER A 231 -11.96 3.02 6.31
N VAL A 232 -11.26 4.04 5.81
CA VAL A 232 -9.92 4.44 6.29
C VAL A 232 -9.88 4.69 7.80
N PRO A 233 -10.79 5.45 8.43
CA PRO A 233 -10.76 5.69 9.87
C PRO A 233 -10.90 4.44 10.74
N LYS A 234 -11.39 3.34 10.16
CA LYS A 234 -11.64 2.09 10.88
C LYS A 234 -10.39 1.23 11.03
N PHE A 235 -9.42 1.35 10.12
CA PHE A 235 -8.20 0.53 10.15
C PHE A 235 -6.88 1.31 10.10
N GLN A 236 -6.88 2.55 9.60
CA GLN A 236 -5.70 3.40 9.56
C GLN A 236 -5.63 4.29 10.81
N THR A 237 -4.47 4.30 11.47
CA THR A 237 -4.21 5.13 12.66
C THR A 237 -3.48 6.42 12.31
N ALA A 238 -2.66 6.39 11.26
CA ALA A 238 -1.98 7.59 10.77
C ALA A 238 -2.97 8.50 10.03
N THR A 239 -2.91 9.78 10.32
CA THR A 239 -3.78 10.82 9.73
C THR A 239 -2.94 11.92 9.11
N GLY A 240 -3.54 12.69 8.20
CA GLY A 240 -2.98 13.93 7.72
C GLY A 240 -3.08 15.06 8.76
N PRO A 241 -2.47 16.23 8.49
CA PRO A 241 -2.65 17.41 9.33
C PRO A 241 -4.11 17.81 9.38
N ARG A 242 -4.55 18.28 10.56
CA ARG A 242 -5.93 18.76 10.75
C ARG A 242 -6.20 19.94 9.80
N LYS A 243 -7.35 19.92 9.14
CA LYS A 243 -7.87 21.09 8.45
C LYS A 243 -8.33 22.13 9.49
N ASN A 244 -7.90 23.37 9.31
CA ASN A 244 -8.37 24.51 10.08
C ASN A 244 -9.79 24.91 9.64
#